data_aa3b3678c90d08ab02e92d2c85ab0c67
#
_entry.id   aa3b3678c90d08ab02e92d2c85ab0c67
#
_cell.length_a   1.000
_cell.length_b   1.000
_cell.length_c   1.000
_cell.angle_alpha   90.00
_cell.angle_beta   90.00
_cell.angle_gamma   90.00
#
_symmetry.space_group_name_H-M   'P 1'
#
loop_
_entity.id
_entity.type
_entity.pdbx_description
1 polymer ?
#
loop_
_entity_poly.entity_id
_entity_poly.type
_entity_poly.pdbx_seq_one_letter_code
_entity_poly.pdbx_strand_id
1 'polypeptide(L)'
;MKKKEETRKIGIKNYLILALIFIITTIITLYLCNVYNVYQESKKQVPVIRGVLSEITSEELEHYISENPTVMMYMCTASNEICRDYEKSLKKYVIREELQDKIVYLNLTDEEVNDFSNKFNSVYTKNLKLKNNYPALVIFEEGKVTHLLQAKEKEKLTITKTKQFM
;
A
#
# COMPACT_ATOMS: atom_id res chain seq x y z
N MET A 1 40.87 -61.33 8.22
CA MET A 1 39.44 -61.60 8.05
C MET A 1 38.75 -60.37 7.46
N LYS A 2 38.39 -60.39 6.17
CA LYS A 2 37.64 -59.29 5.53
C LYS A 2 36.14 -59.48 5.81
N LYS A 3 35.56 -58.56 6.55
CA LYS A 3 34.09 -58.50 6.79
C LYS A 3 33.43 -58.16 5.47
N LYS A 4 32.63 -59.07 4.91
CA LYS A 4 31.80 -58.89 3.74
C LYS A 4 30.64 -57.95 4.11
N GLU A 5 30.63 -56.74 3.63
CA GLU A 5 29.47 -55.83 3.74
C GLU A 5 28.32 -56.42 2.93
N GLU A 6 27.32 -56.94 3.63
CA GLU A 6 26.03 -57.34 3.02
C GLU A 6 25.29 -56.04 2.59
N THR A 7 25.34 -55.70 1.34
CA THR A 7 24.48 -54.69 0.74
C THR A 7 23.03 -55.19 0.78
N ARG A 8 22.25 -54.69 1.75
CA ARG A 8 20.79 -54.95 1.83
C ARG A 8 20.14 -54.45 0.55
N LYS A 9 19.62 -55.35 -0.26
CA LYS A 9 18.81 -55.01 -1.45
C LYS A 9 17.50 -54.36 -0.96
N ILE A 10 17.39 -53.06 -1.14
CA ILE A 10 16.17 -52.27 -0.82
C ILE A 10 15.10 -52.70 -1.80
N GLY A 11 13.95 -53.22 -1.29
CA GLY A 11 12.85 -53.66 -2.14
C GLY A 11 12.18 -52.50 -2.89
N ILE A 12 11.67 -52.75 -4.07
CA ILE A 12 10.95 -51.77 -4.94
C ILE A 12 9.85 -51.03 -4.17
N LYS A 13 9.18 -51.67 -3.22
CA LYS A 13 8.16 -51.09 -2.35
C LYS A 13 8.67 -49.83 -1.59
N ASN A 14 9.93 -49.90 -1.09
CA ASN A 14 10.51 -48.79 -0.36
C ASN A 14 10.79 -47.56 -1.23
N TYR A 15 11.16 -47.81 -2.51
CA TYR A 15 11.32 -46.70 -3.47
C TYR A 15 9.97 -46.04 -3.81
N LEU A 16 8.91 -46.84 -3.94
CA LEU A 16 7.55 -46.32 -4.16
C LEU A 16 7.06 -45.48 -2.98
N ILE A 17 7.29 -45.94 -1.76
CA ILE A 17 6.95 -45.18 -0.55
C ILE A 17 7.75 -43.87 -0.49
N LEU A 18 9.04 -43.90 -0.79
CA LEU A 18 9.89 -42.72 -0.82
C LEU A 18 9.44 -41.72 -1.86
N ALA A 19 9.11 -42.20 -3.08
CA ALA A 19 8.58 -41.35 -4.14
C ALA A 19 7.24 -40.71 -3.76
N LEU A 20 6.35 -41.44 -3.10
CA LEU A 20 5.06 -40.94 -2.63
C LEU A 20 5.24 -39.88 -1.56
N ILE A 21 6.14 -40.07 -0.60
CA ILE A 21 6.48 -39.07 0.42
C ILE A 21 7.02 -37.81 -0.24
N PHE A 22 7.91 -37.95 -1.23
CA PHE A 22 8.48 -36.83 -1.96
C PHE A 22 7.41 -36.01 -2.71
N ILE A 23 6.46 -36.70 -3.38
CA ILE A 23 5.35 -36.03 -4.06
C ILE A 23 4.48 -35.27 -3.07
N ILE A 24 4.10 -35.89 -1.95
CA ILE A 24 3.27 -35.25 -0.92
C ILE A 24 3.98 -34.01 -0.34
N THR A 25 5.26 -34.11 0.02
CA THR A 25 6.02 -32.99 0.55
C THR A 25 6.14 -31.85 -0.45
N THR A 26 6.32 -32.16 -1.74
CA THR A 26 6.35 -31.13 -2.81
C THR A 26 5.02 -30.40 -2.92
N ILE A 27 3.90 -31.12 -2.92
CA ILE A 27 2.55 -30.53 -2.98
C ILE A 27 2.30 -29.63 -1.78
N ILE A 28 2.63 -30.08 -0.57
CA ILE A 28 2.48 -29.28 0.66
C ILE A 28 3.34 -28.01 0.59
N THR A 29 4.58 -28.12 0.14
CA THR A 29 5.48 -26.96 0.00
C THR A 29 4.92 -25.94 -0.98
N LEU A 30 4.45 -26.35 -2.15
CA LEU A 30 3.83 -25.46 -3.14
C LEU A 30 2.57 -24.78 -2.58
N TYR A 31 1.74 -25.52 -1.87
CA TYR A 31 0.55 -24.96 -1.21
C TYR A 31 0.92 -23.89 -0.19
N LEU A 32 1.89 -24.17 0.69
CA LEU A 32 2.36 -23.20 1.69
C LEU A 32 2.98 -21.95 1.05
N CYS A 33 3.74 -22.11 -0.05
CA CYS A 33 4.27 -20.97 -0.80
C CYS A 33 3.14 -20.10 -1.37
N ASN A 34 2.10 -20.70 -1.92
CA ASN A 34 0.94 -19.97 -2.45
C ASN A 34 0.20 -19.21 -1.34
N VAL A 35 -0.09 -19.87 -0.22
CA VAL A 35 -0.74 -19.23 0.94
C VAL A 35 0.11 -18.07 1.47
N TYR A 36 1.43 -18.25 1.55
CA TYR A 36 2.33 -17.19 1.98
C TYR A 36 2.30 -15.97 1.03
N ASN A 37 2.30 -16.21 -0.28
CA ASN A 37 2.23 -15.13 -1.28
C ASN A 37 0.91 -14.36 -1.18
N VAL A 38 -0.23 -15.06 -1.10
CA VAL A 38 -1.55 -14.43 -0.93
C VAL A 38 -1.60 -13.61 0.37
N TYR A 39 -1.03 -14.12 1.46
CA TYR A 39 -0.96 -13.38 2.71
C TYR A 39 -0.09 -12.13 2.61
N GLN A 40 1.03 -12.18 1.90
CA GLN A 40 1.88 -11.01 1.67
C GLN A 40 1.20 -9.96 0.79
N GLU A 41 0.46 -10.40 -0.23
CA GLU A 41 -0.32 -9.50 -1.08
C GLU A 41 -1.46 -8.82 -0.31
N SER A 42 -2.20 -9.57 0.50
CA SER A 42 -3.26 -8.99 1.33
C SER A 42 -2.74 -7.94 2.32
N LYS A 43 -1.54 -8.14 2.87
CA LYS A 43 -0.87 -7.12 3.70
C LYS A 43 -0.51 -5.85 2.94
N LYS A 44 -0.22 -5.95 1.63
CA LYS A 44 0.09 -4.78 0.80
C LYS A 44 -1.15 -3.93 0.51
N GLN A 45 -2.34 -4.47 0.64
CA GLN A 45 -3.59 -3.73 0.45
C GLN A 45 -4.00 -2.87 1.65
N VAL A 46 -3.33 -3.05 2.79
CA VAL A 46 -3.57 -2.22 3.97
C VAL A 46 -2.57 -1.07 4.03
N PRO A 47 -3.02 0.20 4.01
CA PRO A 47 -2.15 1.36 4.14
C PRO A 47 -1.36 1.34 5.46
N VAL A 48 -0.10 1.80 5.42
CA VAL A 48 0.75 1.88 6.63
C VAL A 48 0.25 2.96 7.60
N ILE A 49 -0.39 4.01 7.05
CA ILE A 49 -0.93 5.14 7.81
C ILE A 49 -2.26 4.81 8.52
N ARG A 50 -2.88 3.68 8.18
CA ARG A 50 -4.16 3.24 8.76
C ARG A 50 -4.14 3.26 10.28
N GLY A 51 -5.24 3.75 10.89
CA GLY A 51 -5.37 3.87 12.34
C GLY A 51 -4.60 5.04 12.97
N VAL A 52 -3.96 5.89 12.15
CA VAL A 52 -3.32 7.15 12.59
C VAL A 52 -4.07 8.36 12.05
N LEU A 53 -4.47 8.33 10.79
CA LEU A 53 -5.32 9.33 10.17
C LEU A 53 -6.74 8.80 10.02
N SER A 54 -7.73 9.67 10.05
CA SER A 54 -9.08 9.37 9.59
C SER A 54 -9.02 9.01 8.11
N GLU A 55 -9.65 7.89 7.73
CA GLU A 55 -9.62 7.36 6.38
C GLU A 55 -11.00 7.59 5.72
N ILE A 56 -10.99 8.08 4.49
CA ILE A 56 -12.15 8.20 3.63
C ILE A 56 -11.89 7.54 2.28
N THR A 57 -12.95 7.15 1.59
CA THR A 57 -12.93 6.63 0.22
C THR A 57 -13.19 7.74 -0.80
N SER A 58 -12.99 7.45 -2.09
CA SER A 58 -13.32 8.39 -3.17
C SER A 58 -14.81 8.69 -3.26
N GLU A 59 -15.67 7.74 -2.90
CA GLU A 59 -17.12 7.90 -2.88
C GLU A 59 -17.57 8.89 -1.80
N GLU A 60 -16.89 8.89 -0.66
CA GLU A 60 -17.16 9.78 0.48
C GLU A 60 -16.61 11.19 0.30
N LEU A 61 -15.69 11.39 -0.66
CA LEU A 61 -14.93 12.63 -0.83
C LEU A 61 -15.84 13.86 -1.00
N GLU A 62 -16.87 13.78 -1.83
CA GLU A 62 -17.75 14.92 -2.11
C GLU A 62 -18.53 15.35 -0.86
N HIS A 63 -19.05 14.38 -0.15
CA HIS A 63 -19.75 14.62 1.12
C HIS A 63 -18.80 15.18 2.18
N TYR A 64 -17.61 14.57 2.31
CA TYR A 64 -16.61 15.01 3.27
C TYR A 64 -16.16 16.46 3.04
N ILE A 65 -15.90 16.85 1.79
CA ILE A 65 -15.51 18.23 1.45
C ILE A 65 -16.65 19.22 1.66
N SER A 66 -17.92 18.81 1.47
CA SER A 66 -19.06 19.67 1.74
C SER A 66 -19.20 20.02 3.23
N GLU A 67 -18.83 19.08 4.11
CA GLU A 67 -18.86 19.29 5.56
C GLU A 67 -17.57 19.95 6.08
N ASN A 68 -16.43 19.68 5.41
CA ASN A 68 -15.10 20.15 5.79
C ASN A 68 -14.45 20.90 4.61
N PRO A 69 -14.92 22.12 4.29
CA PRO A 69 -14.46 22.84 3.11
C PRO A 69 -12.99 23.31 3.19
N THR A 70 -12.43 23.33 4.41
CA THR A 70 -11.02 23.62 4.65
C THR A 70 -10.37 22.43 5.34
N VAL A 71 -9.57 21.68 4.61
CA VAL A 71 -8.92 20.44 5.12
C VAL A 71 -7.63 20.15 4.37
N MET A 72 -6.68 19.54 5.07
CA MET A 72 -5.51 18.93 4.46
C MET A 72 -5.79 17.45 4.23
N MET A 73 -5.52 17.00 3.00
CA MET A 73 -5.78 15.62 2.59
C MET A 73 -4.51 14.97 2.04
N TYR A 74 -4.21 13.79 2.56
CA TYR A 74 -3.18 12.89 2.04
C TYR A 74 -3.84 11.84 1.15
N MET A 75 -3.32 11.66 -0.06
CA MET A 75 -3.89 10.75 -1.06
C MET A 75 -2.87 9.69 -1.44
N CYS A 76 -3.26 8.43 -1.39
CA CYS A 76 -2.44 7.33 -1.88
C CYS A 76 -3.21 6.04 -2.10
N THR A 77 -2.56 5.06 -2.77
CA THR A 77 -3.02 3.68 -2.88
C THR A 77 -2.17 2.78 -1.98
N ALA A 78 -2.80 1.85 -1.25
CA ALA A 78 -2.10 1.00 -0.28
C ALA A 78 -1.05 0.07 -0.92
N SER A 79 -1.29 -0.38 -2.17
CA SER A 79 -0.40 -1.27 -2.92
C SER A 79 0.85 -0.58 -3.47
N ASN A 80 0.89 0.75 -3.51
CA ASN A 80 2.01 1.51 -4.06
C ASN A 80 3.19 1.53 -3.07
N GLU A 81 4.33 0.98 -3.47
CA GLU A 81 5.53 0.91 -2.62
C GLU A 81 6.08 2.29 -2.24
N ILE A 82 6.02 3.27 -3.14
CA ILE A 82 6.47 4.65 -2.86
C ILE A 82 5.60 5.28 -1.77
N CYS A 83 4.30 5.02 -1.82
CA CYS A 83 3.36 5.44 -0.77
C CYS A 83 3.70 4.80 0.56
N ARG A 84 3.85 3.49 0.58
CA ARG A 84 4.17 2.73 1.81
C ARG A 84 5.47 3.21 2.46
N ASP A 85 6.50 3.50 1.68
CA ASP A 85 7.76 4.03 2.21
C ASP A 85 7.60 5.45 2.76
N TYR A 86 6.86 6.30 2.06
CA TYR A 86 6.55 7.64 2.53
C TYR A 86 5.69 7.61 3.80
N GLU A 87 4.67 6.76 3.85
CA GLU A 87 3.76 6.59 5.00
C GLU A 87 4.47 6.20 6.29
N LYS A 88 5.53 5.36 6.21
CA LYS A 88 6.35 5.02 7.39
C LYS A 88 6.95 6.25 8.06
N SER A 89 7.34 7.24 7.27
CA SER A 89 7.92 8.49 7.72
C SER A 89 6.85 9.51 8.11
N LEU A 90 5.76 9.57 7.32
CA LEU A 90 4.61 10.44 7.59
C LEU A 90 3.94 10.07 8.92
N LYS A 91 3.73 8.79 9.18
CA LYS A 91 3.17 8.27 10.43
C LYS A 91 3.93 8.78 11.65
N LYS A 92 5.26 8.67 11.63
CA LYS A 92 6.12 9.16 12.73
C LYS A 92 6.01 10.67 12.89
N TYR A 93 5.92 11.40 11.79
CA TYR A 93 5.80 12.85 11.79
C TYR A 93 4.45 13.29 12.35
N VAL A 94 3.36 12.74 11.83
CA VAL A 94 1.98 13.04 12.25
C VAL A 94 1.78 12.82 13.76
N ILE A 95 2.27 11.67 14.27
CA ILE A 95 2.16 11.37 15.71
C ILE A 95 2.96 12.32 16.54
N ARG A 96 4.20 12.65 16.14
CA ARG A 96 5.07 13.54 16.90
C ARG A 96 4.57 14.97 16.98
N GLU A 97 3.96 15.47 15.89
CA GLU A 97 3.48 16.86 15.79
C GLU A 97 1.97 16.98 16.10
N GLU A 98 1.34 15.89 16.56
CA GLU A 98 -0.09 15.84 16.93
C GLU A 98 -1.02 16.34 15.80
N LEU A 99 -0.79 15.82 14.58
CA LEU A 99 -1.52 16.24 13.36
C LEU A 99 -2.61 15.27 12.94
N GLN A 100 -2.99 14.28 13.78
CA GLN A 100 -3.93 13.21 13.44
C GLN A 100 -5.30 13.75 13.01
N ASP A 101 -5.77 14.81 13.67
CA ASP A 101 -7.07 15.42 13.42
C ASP A 101 -7.02 16.55 12.37
N LYS A 102 -5.82 16.86 11.85
CA LYS A 102 -5.62 17.92 10.86
C LYS A 102 -5.47 17.42 9.44
N ILE A 103 -5.22 16.12 9.28
CA ILE A 103 -4.98 15.48 7.99
C ILE A 103 -5.94 14.33 7.86
N VAL A 104 -6.64 14.26 6.73
CA VAL A 104 -7.45 13.09 6.35
C VAL A 104 -6.74 12.29 5.29
N TYR A 105 -6.87 10.97 5.35
CA TYR A 105 -6.33 10.05 4.35
C TYR A 105 -7.41 9.67 3.35
N LEU A 106 -7.22 10.02 2.09
CA LEU A 106 -8.04 9.54 0.99
C LEU A 106 -7.40 8.28 0.41
N ASN A 107 -8.05 7.15 0.67
CA ASN A 107 -7.60 5.85 0.17
C ASN A 107 -8.11 5.62 -1.25
N LEU A 108 -7.18 5.49 -2.20
CA LEU A 108 -7.45 5.26 -3.62
C LEU A 108 -7.15 3.82 -4.05
N THR A 109 -7.14 2.86 -3.11
CA THR A 109 -6.70 1.48 -3.40
C THR A 109 -7.63 0.78 -4.39
N ASP A 110 -8.92 1.05 -4.33
CA ASP A 110 -9.93 0.41 -5.18
C ASP A 110 -10.29 1.25 -6.41
N GLU A 111 -9.55 2.35 -6.65
CA GLU A 111 -9.84 3.29 -7.74
C GLU A 111 -8.96 3.08 -8.97
N GLU A 112 -9.55 3.28 -10.16
CA GLU A 112 -8.77 3.55 -11.35
C GLU A 112 -8.18 4.96 -11.28
N VAL A 113 -6.91 5.03 -10.95
CA VAL A 113 -6.18 6.26 -10.59
C VAL A 113 -6.28 7.35 -11.68
N ASN A 114 -6.34 6.95 -12.96
CA ASN A 114 -6.49 7.89 -14.08
C ASN A 114 -7.87 8.56 -14.07
N ASP A 115 -8.93 7.79 -13.89
CA ASP A 115 -10.29 8.27 -13.89
C ASP A 115 -10.57 9.15 -12.67
N PHE A 116 -10.06 8.72 -11.50
CA PHE A 116 -10.12 9.54 -10.30
C PHE A 116 -9.45 10.90 -10.51
N SER A 117 -8.22 10.95 -11.01
CA SER A 117 -7.48 12.22 -11.20
C SER A 117 -8.19 13.16 -12.17
N ASN A 118 -8.78 12.65 -13.24
CA ASN A 118 -9.54 13.45 -14.20
C ASN A 118 -10.81 14.04 -13.56
N LYS A 119 -11.59 13.22 -12.85
CA LYS A 119 -12.79 13.65 -12.13
C LYS A 119 -12.43 14.66 -11.04
N PHE A 120 -11.41 14.38 -10.23
CA PHE A 120 -10.92 15.27 -9.18
C PHE A 120 -10.53 16.64 -9.74
N ASN A 121 -9.76 16.66 -10.82
CA ASN A 121 -9.32 17.89 -11.45
C ASN A 121 -10.48 18.73 -12.01
N SER A 122 -11.50 18.08 -12.58
CA SER A 122 -12.65 18.80 -13.13
C SER A 122 -13.51 19.46 -12.06
N VAL A 123 -13.58 18.88 -10.88
CA VAL A 123 -14.46 19.33 -9.78
C VAL A 123 -13.74 20.30 -8.84
N TYR A 124 -12.51 19.95 -8.42
CA TYR A 124 -11.87 20.60 -7.28
C TYR A 124 -10.72 21.54 -7.65
N THR A 125 -10.17 21.46 -8.86
CA THR A 125 -9.00 22.28 -9.22
C THR A 125 -9.33 23.32 -10.30
N LYS A 126 -8.66 24.48 -10.24
CA LYS A 126 -8.72 25.52 -11.29
C LYS A 126 -7.41 25.57 -12.08
N ASN A 127 -6.31 25.85 -11.39
CA ASN A 127 -4.98 26.08 -11.98
C ASN A 127 -3.98 24.97 -11.62
N LEU A 128 -4.25 24.19 -10.59
CA LEU A 128 -3.44 23.06 -10.16
C LEU A 128 -4.00 21.80 -10.79
N LYS A 129 -3.14 20.85 -11.15
CA LYS A 129 -3.57 19.56 -11.71
C LYS A 129 -2.94 18.41 -10.93
N LEU A 130 -3.79 17.64 -10.27
CA LEU A 130 -3.41 16.34 -9.71
C LEU A 130 -3.03 15.41 -10.86
N LYS A 131 -1.81 14.89 -10.82
CA LYS A 131 -1.32 13.87 -11.75
C LYS A 131 -1.39 12.51 -11.07
N ASN A 132 -1.21 11.44 -11.83
CA ASN A 132 -1.22 10.06 -11.31
C ASN A 132 0.07 9.68 -10.57
N ASN A 133 0.74 10.64 -9.97
CA ASN A 133 1.98 10.44 -9.22
C ASN A 133 1.69 10.55 -7.73
N TYR A 134 1.61 9.43 -7.06
CA TYR A 134 1.39 9.37 -5.61
C TYR A 134 2.69 9.01 -4.88
N PRO A 135 2.83 9.44 -3.62
CA PRO A 135 1.88 10.13 -2.75
C PRO A 135 1.63 11.59 -3.15
N ALA A 136 0.43 12.10 -2.78
CA ALA A 136 0.05 13.49 -2.95
C ALA A 136 -0.55 14.05 -1.63
N LEU A 137 -0.28 15.34 -1.38
CA LEU A 137 -0.89 16.13 -0.31
C LEU A 137 -1.58 17.33 -0.94
N VAL A 138 -2.81 17.58 -0.58
CA VAL A 138 -3.59 18.73 -1.04
C VAL A 138 -4.15 19.50 0.14
N ILE A 139 -4.28 20.82 -0.03
CA ILE A 139 -4.99 21.68 0.91
C ILE A 139 -6.23 22.17 0.18
N PHE A 140 -7.37 21.96 0.80
CA PHE A 140 -8.65 22.53 0.40
C PHE A 140 -8.91 23.80 1.20
N GLU A 141 -9.40 24.83 0.53
CA GLU A 141 -9.99 26.03 1.09
C GLU A 141 -11.26 26.34 0.32
N GLU A 142 -12.35 26.55 1.03
CA GLU A 142 -13.68 26.80 0.47
C GLU A 142 -14.10 25.70 -0.56
N GLY A 143 -13.73 24.43 -0.28
CA GLY A 143 -14.05 23.29 -1.12
C GLY A 143 -13.27 23.20 -2.43
N LYS A 144 -12.20 24.00 -2.60
CA LYS A 144 -11.31 23.94 -3.77
C LYS A 144 -9.86 23.73 -3.35
N VAL A 145 -9.10 23.08 -4.21
CA VAL A 145 -7.67 22.86 -4.00
C VAL A 145 -6.90 24.16 -4.23
N THR A 146 -6.26 24.66 -3.18
CA THR A 146 -5.42 25.85 -3.22
C THR A 146 -3.94 25.51 -3.26
N HIS A 147 -3.55 24.37 -2.66
CA HIS A 147 -2.17 23.92 -2.66
C HIS A 147 -2.10 22.43 -2.97
N LEU A 148 -1.08 22.04 -3.72
CA LEU A 148 -0.82 20.66 -4.13
C LEU A 148 0.68 20.37 -4.03
N LEU A 149 1.03 19.38 -3.20
CA LEU A 149 2.35 18.80 -3.13
C LEU A 149 2.26 17.33 -3.54
N GLN A 150 2.95 16.95 -4.60
CA GLN A 150 2.85 15.59 -5.12
C GLN A 150 4.23 15.05 -5.53
N ALA A 151 4.38 13.72 -5.49
CA ALA A 151 5.57 13.05 -5.98
C ALA A 151 5.81 13.39 -7.47
N LYS A 152 7.06 13.52 -7.88
CA LYS A 152 7.45 13.67 -9.29
C LYS A 152 7.98 12.33 -9.78
N GLU A 153 7.92 12.08 -11.09
CA GLU A 153 8.35 10.81 -11.70
C GLU A 153 9.74 10.32 -11.25
N LYS A 154 10.64 11.25 -10.97
CA LYS A 154 12.04 10.94 -10.57
C LYS A 154 12.41 11.37 -9.16
N GLU A 155 11.47 11.95 -8.42
CA GLU A 155 11.76 12.53 -7.11
C GLU A 155 10.72 12.10 -6.08
N LYS A 156 11.16 11.32 -5.08
CA LYS A 156 10.30 10.89 -3.97
C LYS A 156 9.86 12.08 -3.13
N LEU A 157 8.62 12.07 -2.69
CA LEU A 157 8.14 12.99 -1.68
C LEU A 157 8.87 12.71 -0.35
N THR A 158 9.29 13.76 0.33
CA THR A 158 10.01 13.67 1.60
C THR A 158 9.29 14.42 2.70
N ILE A 159 9.49 14.02 3.96
CA ILE A 159 8.89 14.70 5.11
C ILE A 159 9.39 16.16 5.22
N THR A 160 10.60 16.45 4.79
CA THR A 160 11.10 17.84 4.74
C THR A 160 10.26 18.73 3.82
N LYS A 161 9.90 18.24 2.63
CA LYS A 161 9.00 18.96 1.71
C LYS A 161 7.59 19.10 2.29
N THR A 162 7.11 18.04 2.96
CA THR A 162 5.81 18.08 3.65
C THR A 162 5.78 19.14 4.75
N LYS A 163 6.82 19.25 5.55
CA LYS A 163 6.91 20.31 6.59
C LYS A 163 6.91 21.73 6.03
N GLN A 164 7.51 21.91 4.87
CA GLN A 164 7.50 23.22 4.19
C GLN A 164 6.15 23.55 3.54
N PHE A 165 5.39 22.51 3.25
CA PHE A 165 4.08 22.61 2.61
C PHE A 165 2.97 22.92 3.61
N MET A 166 3.11 22.42 4.85
CA MET A 166 2.19 22.64 5.97
C MET A 166 2.45 23.95 6.67
#